data_03c28f912196e1977669713e93d54e96
#
_entry.id   03c28f912196e1977669713e93d54e96
#
_cell.length_a   1.000
_cell.length_b   1.000
_cell.length_c   1.000
_cell.angle_alpha   90.00
_cell.angle_beta   90.00
_cell.angle_gamma   90.00
#
_symmetry.space_group_name_H-M   'P 1'
#
loop_
_entity.id
_entity.type
_entity.pdbx_description
1 polymer ?
#
loop_
_entity_poly.entity_id
_entity_poly.type
_entity_poly.pdbx_seq_one_letter_code
_entity_poly.pdbx_strand_id
1 'polypeptide(L)'
;MTTSKLLIALGLTLALGTLPSCKSKDTPIPTPTPKPAPTPTPTPTPEPPAKGMKIEKGVLITFGADATPADGIVRLDKDKVHTIGEKAFAGNTRLKEIHAPGVTKIEAGAFKGCTSLMKVDFGAGQRPPLAIDELNKSTYTAEDAFWGTPEEKVLTFDPKADPNYLAYLEYIARHHFARLDGIEIPASLSASDYVVKNGVLERVKNNNALTGRGHNGVLILPSSIKKIGSGAFGERFQNFKAIYGEGIEEIEDNAFVACYSLQFVHFPKLKSIGEQVFSFNGKLDALNFPHLEKISHLAFNSYGAVNPIRLTYLSLPRVKTIGRGVLEGKYDPARHFTLILGAKPQIDFTPYKDDMPQDGSVTFHGMISPTLYLSPADKAGYDLKDGKWHGFTVKELK
;
A
#
# COMPACT_ATOMS: atom_id res chain seq x y z
N MET A 1 -58.21 9.55 19.21
CA MET A 1 -58.47 8.14 19.54
C MET A 1 -57.11 7.50 19.68
N THR A 2 -56.56 7.52 20.87
CA THR A 2 -56.48 6.49 21.93
C THR A 2 -55.56 5.32 21.51
N THR A 3 -54.33 5.38 22.04
CA THR A 3 -53.70 4.51 23.08
C THR A 3 -53.24 3.12 22.57
N SER A 4 -52.02 2.69 22.82
CA SER A 4 -51.58 2.13 24.09
C SER A 4 -50.05 1.94 24.17
N LYS A 5 -49.51 2.32 25.31
CA LYS A 5 -48.17 1.96 25.82
C LYS A 5 -48.20 0.58 26.42
N LEU A 6 -47.13 -0.23 26.28
CA LEU A 6 -46.88 -1.38 27.13
C LEU A 6 -45.46 -1.28 27.69
N LEU A 7 -45.36 -0.92 28.97
CA LEU A 7 -44.21 -1.10 29.85
C LEU A 7 -44.24 -2.53 30.41
N ILE A 8 -43.08 -3.24 30.34
CA ILE A 8 -42.84 -4.41 31.18
C ILE A 8 -41.60 -4.09 32.02
N ALA A 9 -41.85 -3.87 33.32
CA ALA A 9 -40.85 -3.80 34.37
C ALA A 9 -40.69 -5.19 34.97
N LEU A 10 -39.45 -5.74 34.95
CA LEU A 10 -39.09 -6.91 35.78
C LEU A 10 -38.18 -6.43 36.90
N GLY A 11 -38.72 -6.43 38.12
CA GLY A 11 -37.98 -6.23 39.35
C GLY A 11 -37.17 -7.47 39.72
N LEU A 12 -35.93 -7.31 40.09
CA LEU A 12 -35.11 -8.33 40.73
C LEU A 12 -34.71 -7.83 42.10
N THR A 13 -35.25 -8.48 43.15
CA THR A 13 -34.96 -8.23 44.57
C THR A 13 -33.59 -8.82 44.92
N LEU A 14 -32.71 -7.95 45.46
CA LEU A 14 -31.46 -8.38 46.10
C LEU A 14 -31.76 -8.92 47.52
N ALA A 15 -31.37 -10.15 47.77
CA ALA A 15 -31.27 -10.71 49.12
C ALA A 15 -29.86 -10.44 49.67
N LEU A 16 -29.78 -9.68 50.77
CA LEU A 16 -28.56 -9.54 51.56
C LEU A 16 -28.34 -10.81 52.39
N GLY A 17 -27.33 -11.57 52.08
CA GLY A 17 -26.77 -12.62 52.88
C GLY A 17 -25.54 -12.16 53.62
N THR A 18 -25.59 -12.14 54.96
CA THR A 18 -24.47 -11.85 55.86
C THR A 18 -23.51 -13.06 55.87
N LEU A 19 -22.24 -12.83 55.52
CA LEU A 19 -21.16 -13.80 55.66
C LEU A 19 -20.46 -13.66 57.02
N PRO A 20 -20.06 -14.74 57.68
CA PRO A 20 -19.35 -14.70 58.94
C PRO A 20 -17.86 -14.35 58.75
N SER A 21 -17.37 -13.50 59.65
CA SER A 21 -15.96 -13.09 59.75
C SER A 21 -15.10 -14.30 60.17
N CYS A 22 -14.18 -14.73 59.29
CA CYS A 22 -13.11 -15.67 59.65
C CYS A 22 -11.81 -14.87 59.79
N LYS A 23 -11.30 -14.81 61.04
CA LYS A 23 -9.93 -14.32 61.33
C LYS A 23 -8.95 -15.37 60.83
N SER A 24 -8.17 -15.06 59.79
CA SER A 24 -7.00 -15.83 59.40
C SER A 24 -5.72 -15.13 59.81
N LYS A 25 -4.84 -15.92 60.41
CA LYS A 25 -3.52 -15.52 60.91
C LYS A 25 -2.64 -15.08 59.70
N ASP A 26 -2.00 -13.93 59.88
CA ASP A 26 -0.98 -13.41 58.95
C ASP A 26 0.24 -14.35 58.92
N THR A 27 0.39 -15.08 57.82
CA THR A 27 1.66 -15.68 57.45
C THR A 27 2.20 -14.86 56.25
N PRO A 28 3.44 -14.32 56.30
CA PRO A 28 3.95 -13.54 55.19
C PRO A 28 4.12 -14.43 53.94
N ILE A 29 3.50 -14.00 52.84
CA ILE A 29 3.66 -14.62 51.53
C ILE A 29 5.07 -14.24 51.03
N PRO A 30 5.93 -15.20 50.66
CA PRO A 30 7.24 -14.87 50.11
C PRO A 30 7.07 -14.11 48.78
N THR A 31 7.71 -12.95 48.69
CA THR A 31 7.77 -12.13 47.49
C THR A 31 8.40 -12.96 46.34
N PRO A 32 7.75 -13.11 45.19
CA PRO A 32 8.35 -13.84 44.08
C PRO A 32 9.61 -13.10 43.58
N THR A 33 10.70 -13.81 43.54
CA THR A 33 11.97 -13.32 42.97
C THR A 33 11.72 -12.93 41.52
N PRO A 34 12.11 -11.73 41.05
CA PRO A 34 11.91 -11.35 39.68
C PRO A 34 12.68 -12.29 38.75
N LYS A 35 11.94 -12.90 37.80
CA LYS A 35 12.52 -13.74 36.75
C LYS A 35 13.52 -12.88 35.98
N PRO A 36 14.75 -13.34 35.72
CA PRO A 36 15.72 -12.59 34.95
C PRO A 36 15.12 -12.25 33.59
N ALA A 37 15.27 -10.98 33.17
CA ALA A 37 14.85 -10.52 31.85
C ALA A 37 15.49 -11.43 30.78
N PRO A 38 14.76 -11.79 29.72
CA PRO A 38 15.33 -12.57 28.64
C PRO A 38 16.51 -11.78 28.05
N THR A 39 17.64 -12.43 27.97
CA THR A 39 18.84 -11.90 27.30
C THR A 39 18.42 -11.44 25.90
N PRO A 40 18.75 -10.21 25.47
CA PRO A 40 18.39 -9.75 24.13
C PRO A 40 18.99 -10.71 23.12
N THR A 41 18.15 -11.33 22.28
CA THR A 41 18.62 -12.12 21.16
C THR A 41 19.53 -11.26 20.30
N PRO A 42 20.76 -11.70 20.01
CA PRO A 42 21.67 -10.89 19.21
C PRO A 42 21.01 -10.54 17.89
N THR A 43 20.99 -9.26 17.55
CA THR A 43 20.53 -8.77 16.26
C THR A 43 21.31 -9.52 15.20
N PRO A 44 20.65 -10.21 14.25
CA PRO A 44 21.36 -10.94 13.22
C PRO A 44 22.25 -9.96 12.47
N THR A 45 23.56 -10.20 12.51
CA THR A 45 24.54 -9.49 11.71
C THR A 45 24.11 -9.60 10.25
N PRO A 46 24.08 -8.50 9.46
CA PRO A 46 23.76 -8.58 8.06
C PRO A 46 24.65 -9.62 7.40
N GLU A 47 24.06 -10.64 6.77
CA GLU A 47 24.83 -11.59 5.98
C GLU A 47 25.65 -10.83 4.94
N PRO A 48 26.96 -11.14 4.77
CA PRO A 48 27.75 -10.51 3.73
C PRO A 48 27.10 -10.81 2.37
N PRO A 49 27.09 -9.84 1.42
CA PRO A 49 26.47 -10.03 0.11
C PRO A 49 27.06 -11.26 -0.58
N ALA A 50 26.17 -12.04 -1.20
CA ALA A 50 26.57 -13.24 -1.93
C ALA A 50 27.68 -12.93 -2.97
N LYS A 51 28.65 -13.83 -3.12
CA LYS A 51 29.72 -13.67 -4.08
C LYS A 51 29.43 -14.47 -5.35
N GLY A 52 29.77 -13.88 -6.51
CA GLY A 52 29.65 -14.55 -7.80
C GLY A 52 28.20 -14.72 -8.31
N MET A 53 28.08 -15.53 -9.36
CA MET A 53 26.80 -15.92 -9.96
C MET A 53 26.67 -17.44 -9.94
N LYS A 54 25.48 -17.94 -9.52
CA LYS A 54 25.18 -19.37 -9.52
C LYS A 54 23.77 -19.62 -10.08
N ILE A 55 23.69 -20.51 -11.07
CA ILE A 55 22.43 -20.95 -11.66
C ILE A 55 22.36 -22.48 -11.52
N GLU A 56 21.21 -22.98 -11.05
CA GLU A 56 20.93 -24.42 -10.94
C GLU A 56 19.54 -24.72 -11.50
N LYS A 57 19.42 -25.60 -12.46
CA LYS A 57 18.14 -26.06 -13.05
C LYS A 57 17.21 -24.92 -13.46
N GLY A 58 17.75 -23.86 -14.06
CA GLY A 58 16.97 -22.70 -14.49
C GLY A 58 16.64 -21.68 -13.37
N VAL A 59 17.12 -21.91 -12.15
CA VAL A 59 16.97 -21.00 -11.02
C VAL A 59 18.27 -20.24 -10.79
N LEU A 60 18.21 -18.91 -10.80
CA LEU A 60 19.31 -18.07 -10.35
C LEU A 60 19.35 -18.10 -8.81
N ILE A 61 20.31 -18.79 -8.24
CA ILE A 61 20.44 -18.97 -6.79
C ILE A 61 21.08 -17.73 -6.14
N THR A 62 22.11 -17.17 -6.79
CA THR A 62 22.83 -16.01 -6.27
C THR A 62 23.44 -15.18 -7.39
N PHE A 63 23.45 -13.87 -7.22
CA PHE A 63 24.12 -12.91 -8.11
C PHE A 63 24.69 -11.77 -7.25
N GLY A 64 25.95 -11.90 -6.86
CA GLY A 64 26.62 -10.94 -5.99
C GLY A 64 26.97 -9.62 -6.69
N ALA A 65 27.30 -8.63 -5.89
CA ALA A 65 27.73 -7.32 -6.40
C ALA A 65 29.03 -7.39 -7.19
N ASP A 66 29.89 -8.36 -6.91
CA ASP A 66 31.15 -8.64 -7.62
C ASP A 66 30.91 -9.20 -9.04
N ALA A 67 29.80 -9.92 -9.27
CA ALA A 67 29.37 -10.38 -10.58
C ALA A 67 28.65 -9.29 -11.41
N THR A 68 28.27 -8.18 -10.78
CA THR A 68 27.56 -7.09 -11.46
C THR A 68 28.54 -6.31 -12.35
N PRO A 69 28.22 -6.15 -13.66
CA PRO A 69 29.02 -5.34 -14.57
C PRO A 69 29.28 -3.92 -14.05
N ALA A 70 30.35 -3.27 -14.53
CA ALA A 70 30.73 -1.93 -14.08
C ALA A 70 29.66 -0.85 -14.33
N ASP A 71 28.86 -1.00 -15.39
CA ASP A 71 27.71 -0.13 -15.70
C ASP A 71 26.50 -0.37 -14.79
N GLY A 72 26.48 -1.49 -14.06
CA GLY A 72 25.36 -1.88 -13.20
C GLY A 72 24.20 -2.56 -13.93
N ILE A 73 24.38 -2.93 -15.22
CA ILE A 73 23.32 -3.50 -16.04
C ILE A 73 23.51 -5.01 -16.14
N VAL A 74 22.56 -5.77 -15.62
CA VAL A 74 22.57 -7.23 -15.69
C VAL A 74 21.60 -7.71 -16.76
N ARG A 75 22.07 -8.62 -17.63
CA ARG A 75 21.25 -9.25 -18.65
C ARG A 75 21.26 -10.75 -18.42
N LEU A 76 20.12 -11.30 -18.04
CA LEU A 76 19.95 -12.74 -17.85
C LEU A 76 19.66 -13.43 -19.17
N ASP A 77 20.30 -14.56 -19.39
CA ASP A 77 20.07 -15.41 -20.55
C ASP A 77 18.68 -16.06 -20.44
N LYS A 78 17.79 -15.76 -21.41
CA LYS A 78 16.40 -16.20 -21.43
C LYS A 78 16.21 -17.72 -21.45
N ASP A 79 17.20 -18.44 -21.97
CA ASP A 79 17.16 -19.89 -22.12
C ASP A 79 17.77 -20.61 -20.89
N LYS A 80 18.45 -19.87 -20.01
CA LYS A 80 19.13 -20.41 -18.82
C LYS A 80 18.46 -20.04 -17.50
N VAL A 81 17.74 -18.89 -17.44
CA VAL A 81 17.15 -18.40 -16.20
C VAL A 81 15.66 -18.20 -16.36
N HIS A 82 14.88 -19.02 -15.66
CA HIS A 82 13.41 -18.95 -15.65
C HIS A 82 12.87 -18.54 -14.28
N THR A 83 13.67 -18.66 -13.23
CA THR A 83 13.31 -18.23 -11.86
C THR A 83 14.47 -17.42 -11.27
N ILE A 84 14.14 -16.28 -10.68
CA ILE A 84 15.04 -15.56 -9.76
C ILE A 84 14.74 -16.06 -8.36
N GLY A 85 15.70 -16.79 -7.78
CA GLY A 85 15.53 -17.46 -6.50
C GLY A 85 15.48 -16.52 -5.31
N GLU A 86 15.16 -17.08 -4.14
CA GLU A 86 15.08 -16.36 -2.88
C GLU A 86 16.38 -15.59 -2.62
N LYS A 87 16.25 -14.28 -2.40
CA LYS A 87 17.37 -13.37 -2.10
C LYS A 87 18.50 -13.37 -3.14
N ALA A 88 18.29 -13.82 -4.38
CA ALA A 88 19.34 -14.01 -5.37
C ALA A 88 20.19 -12.76 -5.63
N PHE A 89 19.62 -11.57 -5.59
CA PHE A 89 20.30 -10.27 -5.71
C PHE A 89 20.36 -9.50 -4.39
N ALA A 90 19.95 -10.08 -3.26
CA ALA A 90 19.80 -9.33 -2.02
C ALA A 90 21.08 -8.58 -1.64
N GLY A 91 20.92 -7.28 -1.30
CA GLY A 91 22.04 -6.40 -0.93
C GLY A 91 22.96 -6.00 -2.08
N ASN A 92 22.62 -6.29 -3.33
CA ASN A 92 23.41 -5.88 -4.48
C ASN A 92 23.20 -4.39 -4.80
N THR A 93 23.98 -3.54 -4.15
CA THR A 93 23.92 -2.07 -4.29
C THR A 93 24.50 -1.56 -5.62
N ARG A 94 25.15 -2.42 -6.43
CA ARG A 94 25.67 -2.05 -7.75
C ARG A 94 24.67 -2.27 -8.87
N LEU A 95 23.63 -3.09 -8.66
CA LEU A 95 22.60 -3.39 -9.65
C LEU A 95 21.74 -2.14 -9.90
N LYS A 96 21.77 -1.60 -11.12
CA LYS A 96 20.98 -0.44 -11.55
C LYS A 96 19.84 -0.82 -12.48
N GLU A 97 20.07 -1.78 -13.36
CA GLU A 97 19.12 -2.25 -14.36
C GLU A 97 19.23 -3.76 -14.52
N ILE A 98 18.08 -4.42 -14.66
CA ILE A 98 18.01 -5.85 -14.97
C ILE A 98 17.13 -6.12 -16.17
N HIS A 99 17.64 -6.91 -17.13
CA HIS A 99 16.90 -7.51 -18.22
C HIS A 99 16.76 -9.00 -17.98
N ALA A 100 15.55 -9.47 -17.83
CA ALA A 100 15.23 -10.84 -17.44
C ALA A 100 14.11 -11.46 -18.33
N PRO A 101 14.30 -11.54 -19.66
CA PRO A 101 13.24 -11.87 -20.61
C PRO A 101 12.72 -13.31 -20.52
N GLY A 102 13.46 -14.21 -19.86
CA GLY A 102 13.04 -15.61 -19.67
C GLY A 102 12.40 -15.90 -18.31
N VAL A 103 12.36 -14.90 -17.43
CA VAL A 103 11.92 -15.09 -16.03
C VAL A 103 10.41 -15.14 -15.94
N THR A 104 9.90 -16.24 -15.41
CA THR A 104 8.47 -16.48 -15.16
C THR A 104 8.13 -16.52 -13.67
N LYS A 105 9.16 -16.55 -12.79
CA LYS A 105 8.98 -16.57 -11.34
C LYS A 105 10.07 -15.74 -10.64
N ILE A 106 9.66 -14.97 -9.63
CA ILE A 106 10.56 -14.27 -8.70
C ILE A 106 10.21 -14.71 -7.29
N GLU A 107 11.19 -15.12 -6.50
CA GLU A 107 10.99 -15.58 -5.14
C GLU A 107 11.20 -14.47 -4.10
N ALA A 108 10.89 -14.78 -2.83
CA ALA A 108 10.90 -13.84 -1.73
C ALA A 108 12.24 -13.10 -1.58
N GLY A 109 12.20 -11.78 -1.42
CA GLY A 109 13.38 -10.96 -1.19
C GLY A 109 14.42 -10.97 -2.33
N ALA A 110 14.08 -11.46 -3.54
CA ALA A 110 15.01 -11.63 -4.64
C ALA A 110 15.90 -10.41 -4.91
N PHE A 111 15.37 -9.21 -4.82
CA PHE A 111 16.06 -7.92 -4.99
C PHE A 111 16.13 -7.11 -3.70
N LYS A 112 15.90 -7.74 -2.54
CA LYS A 112 15.88 -7.05 -1.25
C LYS A 112 17.16 -6.23 -1.03
N GLY A 113 16.98 -4.92 -0.77
CA GLY A 113 18.11 -4.03 -0.50
C GLY A 113 19.00 -3.71 -1.72
N CYS A 114 18.52 -3.92 -2.95
CA CYS A 114 19.16 -3.42 -4.16
C CYS A 114 18.91 -1.92 -4.30
N THR A 115 19.59 -1.12 -3.48
CA THR A 115 19.33 0.32 -3.30
C THR A 115 19.64 1.19 -4.53
N SER A 116 20.24 0.64 -5.58
CA SER A 116 20.52 1.34 -6.84
C SER A 116 19.63 0.88 -8.00
N LEU A 117 18.71 -0.08 -7.80
CA LEU A 117 17.88 -0.65 -8.86
C LEU A 117 16.83 0.34 -9.35
N MET A 118 17.02 0.85 -10.57
CA MET A 118 16.15 1.86 -11.17
C MET A 118 15.31 1.35 -12.33
N LYS A 119 15.67 0.20 -12.94
CA LYS A 119 14.92 -0.34 -14.07
C LYS A 119 14.87 -1.85 -14.06
N VAL A 120 13.66 -2.37 -14.31
CA VAL A 120 13.38 -3.80 -14.46
C VAL A 120 12.69 -4.03 -15.80
N ASP A 121 13.20 -4.98 -16.58
CA ASP A 121 12.68 -5.36 -17.88
C ASP A 121 12.54 -6.89 -17.96
N PHE A 122 11.31 -7.37 -18.11
CA PHE A 122 11.03 -8.80 -18.28
C PHE A 122 10.95 -9.22 -19.75
N GLY A 123 11.22 -8.29 -20.68
CA GLY A 123 11.15 -8.54 -22.11
C GLY A 123 9.75 -8.35 -22.70
N ALA A 124 9.73 -8.13 -24.01
CA ALA A 124 8.50 -7.91 -24.75
C ALA A 124 7.61 -9.17 -24.76
N GLY A 125 6.32 -8.98 -24.53
CA GLY A 125 5.30 -10.05 -24.55
C GLY A 125 5.29 -10.97 -23.33
N GLN A 126 6.13 -10.70 -22.33
CA GLN A 126 6.10 -11.43 -21.07
C GLN A 126 5.35 -10.63 -20.02
N ARG A 127 4.33 -11.25 -19.43
CA ARG A 127 3.71 -10.69 -18.22
C ARG A 127 4.74 -10.63 -17.12
N PRO A 128 4.74 -9.57 -16.31
CA PRO A 128 5.57 -9.56 -15.11
C PRO A 128 5.31 -10.84 -14.31
N PRO A 129 6.35 -11.52 -13.83
CA PRO A 129 6.17 -12.71 -13.02
C PRO A 129 5.47 -12.33 -11.74
N LEU A 130 4.15 -12.59 -11.71
CA LEU A 130 3.38 -12.46 -10.49
C LEU A 130 3.84 -13.54 -9.53
N ALA A 131 4.26 -13.17 -8.35
CA ALA A 131 4.40 -14.09 -7.24
C ALA A 131 2.99 -14.57 -6.87
N ILE A 132 2.56 -15.67 -7.47
CA ILE A 132 1.16 -16.13 -7.50
C ILE A 132 0.62 -16.41 -6.11
N ASP A 133 1.45 -16.78 -5.17
CA ASP A 133 1.05 -17.02 -3.77
C ASP A 133 0.73 -15.73 -3.00
N GLU A 134 1.17 -14.57 -3.50
CA GLU A 134 0.91 -13.28 -2.89
C GLU A 134 -0.45 -12.70 -3.24
N LEU A 135 -1.10 -13.16 -4.31
CA LEU A 135 -2.46 -12.75 -4.68
C LEU A 135 -3.49 -13.14 -3.60
N ASN A 136 -3.22 -14.18 -2.82
CA ASN A 136 -4.06 -14.61 -1.72
C ASN A 136 -3.55 -14.14 -0.34
N LYS A 137 -2.27 -13.80 -0.24
CA LYS A 137 -1.67 -13.24 0.97
C LYS A 137 -1.43 -11.75 0.74
N SER A 138 -2.44 -10.99 1.01
CA SER A 138 -2.47 -9.53 0.92
C SER A 138 -1.57 -8.85 1.97
N THR A 139 -0.36 -9.33 2.17
CA THR A 139 0.57 -8.76 3.13
C THR A 139 1.82 -8.35 2.38
N TYR A 140 1.94 -7.05 2.16
CA TYR A 140 3.23 -6.47 1.86
C TYR A 140 4.12 -6.69 3.08
N THR A 141 5.14 -7.51 2.92
CA THR A 141 6.05 -7.88 4.01
C THR A 141 7.48 -7.57 3.62
N ALA A 142 8.39 -7.59 4.59
CA ALA A 142 9.83 -7.51 4.34
C ALA A 142 10.37 -8.68 3.50
N GLU A 143 9.51 -9.57 3.05
CA GLU A 143 9.79 -10.68 2.14
C GLU A 143 9.42 -10.36 0.68
N ASP A 144 8.83 -9.19 0.41
CA ASP A 144 8.59 -8.75 -0.97
C ASP A 144 9.89 -8.78 -1.77
N ALA A 145 9.78 -9.22 -3.02
CA ALA A 145 10.93 -9.38 -3.91
C ALA A 145 11.73 -8.09 -4.09
N PHE A 146 11.09 -6.92 -4.02
CA PHE A 146 11.68 -5.60 -4.23
C PHE A 146 11.79 -4.76 -2.95
N TRP A 147 11.73 -5.39 -1.78
CA TRP A 147 11.85 -4.68 -0.51
C TRP A 147 13.16 -3.89 -0.38
N GLY A 148 13.08 -2.61 -0.02
CA GLY A 148 14.26 -1.76 0.14
C GLY A 148 14.95 -1.37 -1.18
N THR A 149 14.28 -1.53 -2.32
CA THR A 149 14.70 -0.92 -3.59
C THR A 149 14.15 0.49 -3.72
N PRO A 150 14.72 1.36 -4.61
CA PRO A 150 14.23 2.72 -4.82
C PRO A 150 12.76 2.75 -5.21
N GLU A 151 12.01 3.73 -4.70
CA GLU A 151 10.61 3.94 -5.06
C GLU A 151 10.46 4.56 -6.47
N GLU A 152 11.51 5.19 -6.99
CA GLU A 152 11.56 5.76 -8.34
C GLU A 152 11.82 4.73 -9.45
N LYS A 153 12.04 3.45 -9.11
CA LYS A 153 12.30 2.40 -10.11
C LYS A 153 11.13 2.26 -11.10
N VAL A 154 11.45 1.91 -12.33
CA VAL A 154 10.48 1.75 -13.42
C VAL A 154 10.43 0.31 -13.93
N LEU A 155 9.25 -0.12 -14.38
CA LEU A 155 9.04 -1.40 -15.06
C LEU A 155 8.87 -1.15 -16.56
N THR A 156 9.67 -1.80 -17.40
CA THR A 156 9.52 -1.75 -18.86
C THR A 156 8.19 -2.40 -19.27
N PHE A 157 7.45 -1.72 -20.14
CA PHE A 157 6.16 -2.16 -20.66
C PHE A 157 6.11 -1.99 -22.17
N ASP A 158 5.73 -3.04 -22.89
CA ASP A 158 5.46 -2.99 -24.33
C ASP A 158 3.99 -3.33 -24.61
N PRO A 159 3.13 -2.32 -24.79
CA PRO A 159 1.71 -2.54 -25.00
C PRO A 159 1.38 -3.21 -26.33
N LYS A 160 2.31 -3.24 -27.28
CA LYS A 160 2.13 -3.95 -28.57
C LYS A 160 2.35 -5.44 -28.42
N ALA A 161 3.26 -5.82 -27.54
CA ALA A 161 3.55 -7.22 -27.25
C ALA A 161 2.53 -7.83 -26.25
N ASP A 162 2.12 -7.09 -25.22
CA ASP A 162 1.05 -7.50 -24.29
C ASP A 162 0.20 -6.29 -23.86
N PRO A 163 -1.02 -6.15 -24.38
CA PRO A 163 -1.90 -5.04 -24.05
C PRO A 163 -2.59 -5.17 -22.68
N ASN A 164 -2.14 -6.06 -21.80
CA ASN A 164 -2.74 -6.25 -20.49
C ASN A 164 -2.32 -5.19 -19.47
N TYR A 165 -2.71 -3.95 -19.71
CA TYR A 165 -2.44 -2.81 -18.83
C TYR A 165 -2.79 -3.07 -17.36
N LEU A 166 -3.90 -3.76 -17.10
CA LEU A 166 -4.35 -4.03 -15.72
C LEU A 166 -3.32 -4.85 -14.94
N ALA A 167 -2.78 -5.92 -15.53
CA ALA A 167 -1.79 -6.76 -14.86
C ALA A 167 -0.49 -6.00 -14.56
N TYR A 168 -0.06 -5.13 -15.47
CA TYR A 168 1.13 -4.30 -15.25
C TYR A 168 0.90 -3.21 -14.20
N LEU A 169 -0.28 -2.57 -14.19
CA LEU A 169 -0.63 -1.59 -13.17
C LEU A 169 -0.78 -2.23 -11.79
N GLU A 170 -1.35 -3.42 -11.72
CA GLU A 170 -1.38 -4.22 -10.49
C GLU A 170 0.04 -4.51 -10.00
N TYR A 171 0.92 -4.96 -10.90
CA TYR A 171 2.29 -5.30 -10.55
C TYR A 171 3.06 -4.10 -9.99
N ILE A 172 3.03 -2.95 -10.68
CA ILE A 172 3.72 -1.75 -10.20
C ILE A 172 3.16 -1.23 -8.87
N ALA A 173 1.84 -1.35 -8.65
CA ALA A 173 1.23 -0.97 -7.38
C ALA A 173 1.70 -1.86 -6.23
N ARG A 174 1.76 -3.18 -6.45
CA ARG A 174 2.14 -4.16 -5.41
C ARG A 174 3.63 -4.17 -5.09
N HIS A 175 4.48 -3.89 -6.07
CA HIS A 175 5.94 -3.94 -5.94
C HIS A 175 6.61 -2.56 -5.95
N HIS A 176 5.84 -1.50 -5.73
CA HIS A 176 6.32 -0.11 -5.52
C HIS A 176 7.17 0.43 -6.67
N PHE A 177 6.79 0.17 -7.90
CA PHE A 177 7.38 0.85 -9.05
C PHE A 177 6.75 2.24 -9.22
N ALA A 178 7.57 3.23 -9.54
CA ALA A 178 7.11 4.59 -9.78
C ALA A 178 6.21 4.68 -11.01
N ARG A 179 6.55 3.97 -12.10
CA ARG A 179 5.79 4.02 -13.35
C ARG A 179 6.11 2.86 -14.29
N LEU A 180 5.27 2.73 -15.31
CA LEU A 180 5.58 1.91 -16.48
C LEU A 180 6.39 2.74 -17.49
N ASP A 181 7.54 2.20 -17.91
CA ASP A 181 8.35 2.77 -18.99
C ASP A 181 7.86 2.19 -20.32
N GLY A 182 7.46 3.06 -21.25
CA GLY A 182 6.88 2.65 -22.53
C GLY A 182 5.36 2.63 -22.57
N ILE A 183 4.66 3.05 -21.50
CA ILE A 183 3.19 3.14 -21.53
C ILE A 183 2.73 4.15 -22.58
N GLU A 184 1.79 3.74 -23.40
CA GLU A 184 1.17 4.58 -24.43
C GLU A 184 -0.30 4.83 -24.09
N ILE A 185 -0.80 6.03 -24.42
CA ILE A 185 -2.22 6.32 -24.30
C ILE A 185 -2.96 5.49 -25.36
N PRO A 186 -3.92 4.65 -24.96
CA PRO A 186 -4.67 3.85 -25.93
C PRO A 186 -5.37 4.74 -26.95
N ALA A 187 -5.30 4.36 -28.23
CA ALA A 187 -5.96 5.06 -29.33
C ALA A 187 -7.51 5.15 -29.17
N SER A 188 -8.07 4.35 -28.27
CA SER A 188 -9.50 4.36 -27.93
C SER A 188 -9.92 5.53 -27.02
N LEU A 189 -8.98 6.23 -26.38
CA LEU A 189 -9.27 7.45 -25.64
C LEU A 189 -9.22 8.65 -26.60
N SER A 190 -10.35 9.29 -26.79
CA SER A 190 -10.46 10.50 -27.58
C SER A 190 -10.73 11.72 -26.70
N ALA A 191 -10.33 12.91 -27.17
CA ALA A 191 -10.63 14.15 -26.49
C ALA A 191 -12.15 14.38 -26.26
N SER A 192 -13.00 13.63 -26.98
CA SER A 192 -14.46 13.66 -26.78
C SER A 192 -14.93 12.92 -25.53
N ASP A 193 -14.12 12.01 -24.98
CA ASP A 193 -14.52 11.18 -23.82
C ASP A 193 -14.41 11.93 -22.50
N TYR A 194 -13.68 13.05 -22.46
CA TYR A 194 -13.50 13.85 -21.25
C TYR A 194 -13.48 15.35 -21.54
N VAL A 195 -13.63 16.16 -20.51
CA VAL A 195 -13.49 17.63 -20.56
C VAL A 195 -12.22 18.01 -19.83
N VAL A 196 -11.29 18.60 -20.58
CA VAL A 196 -10.06 19.18 -20.01
C VAL A 196 -10.02 20.66 -20.31
N LYS A 197 -9.74 21.46 -19.29
CA LYS A 197 -9.56 22.90 -19.42
C LYS A 197 -8.33 23.34 -18.63
N ASN A 198 -7.42 24.02 -19.26
CA ASN A 198 -6.18 24.50 -18.63
C ASN A 198 -5.38 23.39 -17.91
N GLY A 199 -5.32 22.18 -18.46
CA GLY A 199 -4.65 21.04 -17.84
C GLY A 199 -5.41 20.37 -16.68
N VAL A 200 -6.62 20.82 -16.39
CA VAL A 200 -7.52 20.24 -15.38
C VAL A 200 -8.51 19.30 -16.06
N LEU A 201 -8.59 18.06 -15.63
CA LEU A 201 -9.66 17.13 -16.00
C LEU A 201 -10.92 17.49 -15.20
N GLU A 202 -11.83 18.25 -15.82
CA GLU A 202 -13.07 18.70 -15.13
C GLU A 202 -14.11 17.60 -15.05
N ARG A 203 -14.19 16.72 -16.06
CA ARG A 203 -15.18 15.65 -16.09
C ARG A 203 -14.83 14.59 -17.13
N VAL A 204 -15.13 13.33 -16.80
CA VAL A 204 -15.21 12.24 -17.77
C VAL A 204 -16.67 12.11 -18.24
N LYS A 205 -16.90 12.13 -19.56
CA LYS A 205 -18.24 12.21 -20.14
C LYS A 205 -18.95 10.88 -20.29
N ASN A 206 -18.19 9.81 -20.58
CA ASN A 206 -18.77 8.53 -20.97
C ASN A 206 -18.09 7.37 -20.26
N ASN A 207 -18.78 6.86 -19.24
CA ASN A 207 -18.34 5.72 -18.46
C ASN A 207 -18.18 4.42 -19.31
N ASN A 208 -19.09 4.19 -20.25
CA ASN A 208 -19.09 2.97 -21.07
C ASN A 208 -18.00 2.98 -22.17
N ALA A 209 -17.62 4.15 -22.67
CA ALA A 209 -16.57 4.27 -23.67
C ALA A 209 -15.18 3.90 -23.11
N LEU A 210 -14.96 4.12 -21.80
CA LEU A 210 -13.69 3.85 -21.13
C LEU A 210 -13.50 2.36 -20.82
N THR A 211 -14.59 1.60 -20.71
CA THR A 211 -14.57 0.20 -20.27
C THR A 211 -14.75 -0.81 -21.39
N GLY A 212 -15.37 -0.40 -22.50
CA GLY A 212 -15.75 -1.30 -23.61
C GLY A 212 -14.70 -1.50 -24.70
N ARG A 213 -13.57 -0.77 -24.66
CA ARG A 213 -12.64 -0.68 -25.80
C ARG A 213 -11.33 -1.45 -25.63
N GLY A 214 -11.35 -2.62 -25.02
CA GLY A 214 -10.20 -3.54 -25.04
C GLY A 214 -9.16 -3.33 -23.94
N HIS A 215 -9.35 -2.39 -22.99
CA HIS A 215 -8.39 -2.11 -21.92
C HIS A 215 -8.79 -2.68 -20.55
N ASN A 216 -9.71 -3.64 -20.51
CA ASN A 216 -10.09 -4.37 -19.28
C ASN A 216 -10.46 -3.47 -18.09
N GLY A 217 -11.04 -2.28 -18.36
CA GLY A 217 -11.39 -1.30 -17.32
C GLY A 217 -10.21 -0.46 -16.82
N VAL A 218 -9.18 -0.29 -17.63
CA VAL A 218 -8.04 0.60 -17.33
C VAL A 218 -8.21 1.92 -18.06
N LEU A 219 -8.05 3.03 -17.32
CA LEU A 219 -8.02 4.39 -17.85
C LEU A 219 -6.59 4.94 -17.78
N ILE A 220 -6.05 5.35 -18.92
CA ILE A 220 -4.74 6.01 -19.02
C ILE A 220 -4.97 7.45 -19.44
N LEU A 221 -4.55 8.39 -18.59
CA LEU A 221 -4.71 9.81 -18.83
C LEU A 221 -3.50 10.38 -19.60
N PRO A 222 -3.73 11.31 -20.54
CA PRO A 222 -2.64 12.07 -21.16
C PRO A 222 -1.75 12.76 -20.13
N SER A 223 -0.43 12.75 -20.36
CA SER A 223 0.55 13.38 -19.46
C SER A 223 0.43 14.91 -19.37
N SER A 224 -0.29 15.52 -20.32
CA SER A 224 -0.64 16.93 -20.31
C SER A 224 -1.66 17.32 -19.23
N ILE A 225 -2.43 16.34 -18.73
CA ILE A 225 -3.36 16.57 -17.61
C ILE A 225 -2.54 16.61 -16.33
N LYS A 226 -2.64 17.71 -15.58
CA LYS A 226 -1.87 17.95 -14.35
C LYS A 226 -2.73 17.82 -13.11
N LYS A 227 -4.04 18.01 -13.26
CA LYS A 227 -4.97 18.07 -12.14
C LYS A 227 -6.26 17.35 -12.47
N ILE A 228 -6.80 16.64 -11.50
CA ILE A 228 -8.14 16.06 -11.56
C ILE A 228 -9.06 16.94 -10.73
N GLY A 229 -10.05 17.53 -11.39
CA GLY A 229 -10.98 18.46 -10.78
C GLY A 229 -11.99 17.81 -9.84
N SER A 230 -12.66 18.64 -9.06
CA SER A 230 -13.65 18.20 -8.09
C SER A 230 -14.78 17.40 -8.77
N GLY A 231 -15.08 16.21 -8.22
CA GLY A 231 -16.13 15.32 -8.73
C GLY A 231 -15.92 14.83 -10.18
N ALA A 232 -14.71 14.91 -10.73
CA ALA A 232 -14.43 14.62 -12.15
C ALA A 232 -14.92 13.25 -12.62
N PHE A 233 -14.94 12.27 -11.72
CA PHE A 233 -15.43 10.91 -11.98
C PHE A 233 -16.83 10.65 -11.43
N GLY A 234 -17.48 11.60 -10.75
CA GLY A 234 -18.88 11.58 -10.29
C GLY A 234 -19.44 10.21 -9.88
N GLU A 235 -20.58 10.21 -9.19
CA GLU A 235 -21.17 9.08 -8.46
C GLU A 235 -21.50 7.77 -9.22
N ARG A 236 -21.04 7.56 -10.47
CA ARG A 236 -21.49 6.43 -11.29
C ARG A 236 -20.40 5.71 -12.08
N PHE A 237 -19.14 6.02 -11.81
CA PHE A 237 -18.03 5.33 -12.47
C PHE A 237 -17.76 3.97 -11.82
N GLN A 238 -18.60 2.97 -12.13
CA GLN A 238 -18.51 1.64 -11.50
C GLN A 238 -17.68 0.63 -12.30
N ASN A 239 -17.25 0.96 -13.53
CA ASN A 239 -16.76 -0.06 -14.45
C ASN A 239 -15.25 -0.02 -14.69
N PHE A 240 -14.50 1.00 -14.24
CA PHE A 240 -13.06 0.99 -14.38
C PHE A 240 -12.37 0.47 -13.10
N LYS A 241 -11.33 -0.34 -13.32
CA LYS A 241 -10.60 -1.04 -12.26
C LYS A 241 -9.30 -0.35 -11.89
N ALA A 242 -8.69 0.35 -12.84
CA ALA A 242 -7.43 1.03 -12.62
C ALA A 242 -7.36 2.35 -13.39
N ILE A 243 -6.60 3.29 -12.85
CA ILE A 243 -6.27 4.55 -13.49
C ILE A 243 -4.78 4.84 -13.40
N TYR A 244 -4.20 5.29 -14.53
CA TYR A 244 -2.83 5.75 -14.62
C TYR A 244 -2.79 7.17 -15.16
N GLY A 245 -2.01 8.04 -14.51
CA GLY A 245 -1.84 9.42 -14.93
C GLY A 245 -0.46 9.94 -14.58
N GLU A 246 0.50 9.81 -15.48
CA GLU A 246 1.89 10.23 -15.24
C GLU A 246 2.03 11.73 -14.97
N GLY A 247 1.13 12.54 -15.53
CA GLY A 247 1.17 13.99 -15.39
C GLY A 247 0.51 14.55 -14.14
N ILE A 248 -0.27 13.74 -13.43
CA ILE A 248 -1.13 14.20 -12.33
C ILE A 248 -0.31 14.61 -11.10
N GLU A 249 -0.49 15.86 -10.68
CA GLU A 249 0.17 16.45 -9.51
C GLU A 249 -0.80 16.77 -8.38
N GLU A 250 -2.10 16.95 -8.70
CA GLU A 250 -3.13 17.32 -7.73
C GLU A 250 -4.46 16.64 -8.06
N ILE A 251 -5.19 16.24 -7.01
CA ILE A 251 -6.56 15.73 -7.10
C ILE A 251 -7.43 16.56 -6.15
N GLU A 252 -8.47 17.19 -6.71
CA GLU A 252 -9.42 17.98 -5.94
C GLU A 252 -10.47 17.13 -5.23
N ASP A 253 -11.28 17.78 -4.39
CA ASP A 253 -12.26 17.15 -3.52
C ASP A 253 -13.25 16.26 -4.28
N ASN A 254 -13.60 15.13 -3.69
CA ASN A 254 -14.62 14.19 -4.18
C ASN A 254 -14.36 13.60 -5.57
N ALA A 255 -13.14 13.73 -6.14
CA ALA A 255 -12.86 13.38 -7.53
C ALA A 255 -13.20 11.91 -7.88
N PHE A 256 -13.01 10.98 -6.97
CA PHE A 256 -13.25 9.54 -7.14
C PHE A 256 -14.22 8.96 -6.10
N VAL A 257 -15.08 9.76 -5.50
CA VAL A 257 -16.05 9.24 -4.51
C VAL A 257 -16.90 8.13 -5.12
N ALA A 258 -17.04 7.01 -4.40
CA ALA A 258 -17.88 5.87 -4.77
C ALA A 258 -17.55 5.21 -6.14
N CYS A 259 -16.29 5.26 -6.57
CA CYS A 259 -15.80 4.49 -7.70
C CYS A 259 -15.61 3.01 -7.29
N TYR A 260 -16.71 2.30 -7.02
CA TYR A 260 -16.75 0.99 -6.35
C TYR A 260 -15.95 -0.14 -7.03
N SER A 261 -15.56 0.01 -8.29
CA SER A 261 -14.75 -0.97 -9.02
C SER A 261 -13.26 -0.66 -9.02
N LEU A 262 -12.87 0.54 -8.56
CA LEU A 262 -11.49 1.01 -8.58
C LEU A 262 -10.62 0.19 -7.62
N GLN A 263 -9.57 -0.42 -8.15
CA GLN A 263 -8.63 -1.28 -7.40
C GLN A 263 -7.23 -0.67 -7.35
N PHE A 264 -6.79 -0.07 -8.46
CA PHE A 264 -5.43 0.48 -8.57
C PHE A 264 -5.46 1.91 -9.08
N VAL A 265 -4.71 2.77 -8.39
CA VAL A 265 -4.51 4.16 -8.76
C VAL A 265 -3.01 4.41 -8.85
N HIS A 266 -2.55 4.94 -9.97
CA HIS A 266 -1.14 5.19 -10.16
C HIS A 266 -0.89 6.59 -10.70
N PHE A 267 -0.43 7.47 -9.82
CA PHE A 267 -0.11 8.88 -10.10
C PHE A 267 1.29 9.19 -9.56
N PRO A 268 2.36 8.88 -10.32
CA PRO A 268 3.73 8.94 -9.82
C PRO A 268 4.21 10.33 -9.40
N LYS A 269 3.56 11.39 -9.85
CA LYS A 269 3.93 12.79 -9.54
C LYS A 269 2.96 13.48 -8.57
N LEU A 270 2.02 12.73 -7.99
CA LEU A 270 0.99 13.28 -7.13
C LEU A 270 1.58 13.92 -5.87
N LYS A 271 1.21 15.18 -5.62
CA LYS A 271 1.67 16.00 -4.48
C LYS A 271 0.59 16.25 -3.45
N SER A 272 -0.69 16.32 -3.90
CA SER A 272 -1.79 16.60 -2.99
C SER A 272 -3.07 15.86 -3.35
N ILE A 273 -3.79 15.43 -2.31
CA ILE A 273 -5.11 14.80 -2.37
C ILE A 273 -6.08 15.66 -1.57
N GLY A 274 -7.18 16.04 -2.20
CA GLY A 274 -8.28 16.82 -1.61
C GLY A 274 -9.13 16.03 -0.61
N GLU A 275 -10.24 16.63 -0.22
CA GLU A 275 -11.18 16.03 0.73
C GLU A 275 -12.00 14.92 0.07
N GLN A 276 -12.19 13.79 0.77
CA GLN A 276 -13.02 12.65 0.37
C GLN A 276 -12.71 12.05 -1.01
N VAL A 277 -11.52 12.27 -1.55
CA VAL A 277 -11.17 11.89 -2.93
C VAL A 277 -11.46 10.42 -3.23
N PHE A 278 -11.06 9.52 -2.37
CA PHE A 278 -11.26 8.08 -2.54
C PHE A 278 -12.26 7.49 -1.54
N SER A 279 -13.14 8.29 -1.00
CA SER A 279 -14.16 7.81 -0.07
C SER A 279 -15.05 6.76 -0.73
N PHE A 280 -15.43 5.73 0.03
CA PHE A 280 -16.26 4.60 -0.40
C PHE A 280 -15.68 3.73 -1.53
N ASN A 281 -14.35 3.75 -1.72
CA ASN A 281 -13.64 2.89 -2.69
C ASN A 281 -13.15 1.60 -2.02
N GLY A 282 -14.05 0.77 -1.53
CA GLY A 282 -13.72 -0.43 -0.75
C GLY A 282 -12.88 -1.49 -1.48
N LYS A 283 -12.70 -1.40 -2.81
CA LYS A 283 -11.86 -2.32 -3.59
C LYS A 283 -10.43 -1.85 -3.82
N LEU A 284 -10.07 -0.64 -3.40
CA LEU A 284 -8.67 -0.20 -3.43
C LEU A 284 -7.81 -1.20 -2.65
N ASP A 285 -6.68 -1.59 -3.21
CA ASP A 285 -5.85 -2.66 -2.67
C ASP A 285 -4.46 -2.16 -2.22
N ALA A 286 -3.63 -1.67 -3.13
CA ALA A 286 -2.31 -1.15 -2.84
C ALA A 286 -2.11 0.23 -3.48
N LEU A 287 -1.58 1.17 -2.72
CA LEU A 287 -1.34 2.54 -3.17
C LEU A 287 0.09 2.96 -2.83
N ASN A 288 0.78 3.50 -3.83
CA ASN A 288 2.10 4.09 -3.68
C ASN A 288 2.11 5.51 -4.22
N PHE A 289 2.37 6.49 -3.36
CA PHE A 289 2.45 7.90 -3.70
C PHE A 289 3.79 8.50 -3.25
N PRO A 290 4.88 8.26 -3.99
CA PRO A 290 6.25 8.59 -3.55
C PRO A 290 6.50 10.09 -3.38
N HIS A 291 5.70 10.94 -4.01
CA HIS A 291 5.86 12.40 -3.97
C HIS A 291 4.73 13.13 -3.23
N LEU A 292 3.79 12.40 -2.62
CA LEU A 292 2.65 12.99 -1.95
C LEU A 292 3.09 13.73 -0.68
N GLU A 293 2.71 14.99 -0.59
CA GLU A 293 3.04 15.87 0.55
C GLU A 293 1.84 16.16 1.44
N LYS A 294 0.63 16.17 0.85
CA LYS A 294 -0.60 16.54 1.58
C LYS A 294 -1.76 15.62 1.26
N ILE A 295 -2.43 15.15 2.31
CA ILE A 295 -3.73 14.45 2.23
C ILE A 295 -4.73 15.21 3.09
N SER A 296 -5.85 15.62 2.48
CA SER A 296 -6.94 16.30 3.19
C SER A 296 -7.85 15.32 3.93
N HIS A 297 -8.91 15.85 4.56
CA HIS A 297 -9.80 15.08 5.42
C HIS A 297 -10.52 13.95 4.66
N LEU A 298 -10.74 12.81 5.34
CA LEU A 298 -11.59 11.72 4.88
C LEU A 298 -11.17 11.10 3.53
N ALA A 299 -9.92 11.30 3.08
CA ALA A 299 -9.52 10.98 1.70
C ALA A 299 -9.74 9.52 1.31
N PHE A 300 -9.58 8.57 2.22
CA PHE A 300 -9.82 7.13 2.02
C PHE A 300 -10.92 6.60 2.97
N ASN A 301 -11.77 7.47 3.47
CA ASN A 301 -12.82 7.11 4.42
C ASN A 301 -13.84 6.15 3.79
N SER A 302 -14.22 5.13 4.52
CA SER A 302 -15.30 4.21 4.15
C SER A 302 -16.21 3.87 5.33
N TYR A 303 -16.34 4.79 6.27
CA TYR A 303 -17.28 4.65 7.39
C TYR A 303 -18.71 4.51 6.87
N GLY A 304 -19.42 3.47 7.33
CA GLY A 304 -20.76 3.16 6.85
C GLY A 304 -20.83 2.40 5.53
N ALA A 305 -19.68 2.06 4.90
CA ALA A 305 -19.68 1.21 3.72
C ALA A 305 -20.18 -0.21 4.05
N VAL A 306 -20.97 -0.78 3.13
CA VAL A 306 -21.50 -2.16 3.26
C VAL A 306 -20.36 -3.18 3.22
N ASN A 307 -19.35 -2.95 2.39
CA ASN A 307 -18.21 -3.85 2.20
C ASN A 307 -16.98 -3.33 2.95
N PRO A 308 -16.18 -4.23 3.56
CA PRO A 308 -14.91 -3.87 4.19
C PRO A 308 -13.92 -3.26 3.17
N ILE A 309 -13.07 -2.35 3.66
CA ILE A 309 -11.96 -1.79 2.90
C ILE A 309 -10.93 -2.89 2.65
N ARG A 310 -10.51 -3.03 1.39
CA ARG A 310 -9.52 -4.02 0.96
C ARG A 310 -8.09 -3.49 0.94
N LEU A 311 -7.90 -2.21 1.22
CA LEU A 311 -6.58 -1.57 1.22
C LEU A 311 -5.65 -2.28 2.21
N THR A 312 -4.55 -2.81 1.70
CA THR A 312 -3.56 -3.56 2.48
C THR A 312 -2.22 -2.84 2.58
N TYR A 313 -2.01 -1.89 1.68
CA TYR A 313 -0.74 -1.17 1.60
C TYR A 313 -0.93 0.28 1.19
N LEU A 314 -0.26 1.18 1.90
CA LEU A 314 -0.19 2.60 1.57
C LEU A 314 1.22 3.12 1.85
N SER A 315 1.91 3.61 0.81
CA SER A 315 3.22 4.24 0.91
C SER A 315 3.12 5.75 0.71
N LEU A 316 3.60 6.48 1.71
CA LEU A 316 3.55 7.95 1.80
C LEU A 316 4.88 8.50 2.35
N PRO A 317 6.04 8.23 1.73
CA PRO A 317 7.34 8.52 2.33
C PRO A 317 7.65 10.02 2.46
N ARG A 318 6.92 10.88 1.76
CA ARG A 318 7.14 12.34 1.78
C ARG A 318 5.97 13.15 2.33
N VAL A 319 4.96 12.47 2.89
CA VAL A 319 3.78 13.18 3.41
C VAL A 319 4.15 14.07 4.60
N LYS A 320 3.71 15.32 4.55
CA LYS A 320 3.94 16.34 5.58
C LYS A 320 2.70 16.57 6.42
N THR A 321 1.52 16.44 5.81
CA THR A 321 0.23 16.69 6.50
C THR A 321 -0.79 15.63 6.15
N ILE A 322 -1.47 15.12 7.17
CA ILE A 322 -2.56 14.15 7.07
C ILE A 322 -3.79 14.73 7.76
N GLY A 323 -4.86 14.88 7.03
CA GLY A 323 -6.15 15.35 7.54
C GLY A 323 -6.83 14.34 8.46
N ARG A 324 -7.88 14.77 9.12
CA ARG A 324 -8.68 13.91 10.02
C ARG A 324 -9.41 12.82 9.26
N GLY A 325 -9.60 11.65 9.88
CA GLY A 325 -10.41 10.56 9.35
C GLY A 325 -9.89 9.95 8.03
N VAL A 326 -8.63 10.18 7.66
CA VAL A 326 -8.10 9.80 6.34
C VAL A 326 -8.24 8.31 6.06
N LEU A 327 -8.00 7.46 7.05
CA LEU A 327 -8.08 6.00 6.95
C LEU A 327 -9.18 5.40 7.83
N GLU A 328 -10.19 6.18 8.15
CA GLU A 328 -11.31 5.73 8.96
C GLU A 328 -12.22 4.78 8.17
N GLY A 329 -12.53 3.62 8.74
CA GLY A 329 -13.45 2.69 8.11
C GLY A 329 -13.40 1.27 8.67
N LYS A 330 -14.20 0.39 8.09
CA LYS A 330 -14.23 -1.03 8.42
C LYS A 330 -13.30 -1.80 7.48
N TYR A 331 -12.16 -2.21 7.98
CA TYR A 331 -11.19 -3.00 7.21
C TYR A 331 -11.54 -4.50 7.23
N ASP A 332 -11.12 -5.21 6.17
CA ASP A 332 -11.25 -6.67 6.09
C ASP A 332 -10.35 -7.31 7.17
N PRO A 333 -10.92 -8.03 8.16
CA PRO A 333 -10.16 -8.60 9.26
C PRO A 333 -9.18 -9.71 8.83
N ALA A 334 -9.37 -10.28 7.65
CA ALA A 334 -8.46 -11.28 7.09
C ALA A 334 -7.22 -10.65 6.45
N ARG A 335 -7.17 -9.31 6.35
CA ARG A 335 -6.11 -8.59 5.67
C ARG A 335 -5.27 -7.75 6.63
N HIS A 336 -3.97 -7.89 6.52
CA HIS A 336 -3.03 -7.05 7.25
C HIS A 336 -2.83 -5.72 6.52
N PHE A 337 -2.80 -4.60 7.26
CA PHE A 337 -2.55 -3.29 6.69
C PHE A 337 -1.11 -2.83 6.98
N THR A 338 -0.43 -2.40 5.94
CA THR A 338 0.93 -1.85 6.01
C THR A 338 0.92 -0.38 5.58
N LEU A 339 1.48 0.48 6.42
CA LEU A 339 1.74 1.89 6.15
C LEU A 339 3.24 2.13 6.08
N ILE A 340 3.70 2.87 5.08
CA ILE A 340 5.06 3.43 5.04
C ILE A 340 4.96 4.95 5.15
N LEU A 341 5.71 5.49 6.10
CA LEU A 341 5.89 6.93 6.25
C LEU A 341 7.39 7.25 6.26
N GLY A 342 7.73 8.49 5.94
CA GLY A 342 9.06 9.06 6.18
C GLY A 342 9.11 9.83 7.49
N ALA A 343 9.55 11.10 7.46
CA ALA A 343 9.51 11.96 8.63
C ALA A 343 8.10 12.08 9.21
N LYS A 344 7.99 12.22 10.52
CA LYS A 344 6.69 12.30 11.20
C LYS A 344 5.82 13.44 10.64
N PRO A 345 4.66 13.12 10.05
CA PRO A 345 3.77 14.13 9.52
C PRO A 345 3.01 14.87 10.63
N GLN A 346 2.51 16.06 10.30
CA GLN A 346 1.48 16.71 11.09
C GLN A 346 0.13 16.03 10.79
N ILE A 347 -0.57 15.58 11.82
CA ILE A 347 -1.85 14.89 11.67
C ILE A 347 -2.92 15.71 12.38
N ASP A 348 -4.04 15.93 11.67
CA ASP A 348 -5.23 16.50 12.27
C ASP A 348 -6.03 15.41 12.98
N PHE A 349 -5.99 15.42 14.30
CA PHE A 349 -6.75 14.52 15.17
C PHE A 349 -8.04 15.13 15.67
N THR A 350 -8.44 16.30 15.18
CA THR A 350 -9.68 16.94 15.60
C THR A 350 -10.87 16.04 15.25
N PRO A 351 -11.68 15.63 16.23
CA PRO A 351 -12.88 14.85 15.95
C PRO A 351 -13.86 15.73 15.17
N TYR A 352 -14.58 15.12 14.22
CA TYR A 352 -15.62 15.84 13.46
C TYR A 352 -17.02 15.68 14.08
N LYS A 353 -17.11 14.97 15.22
CA LYS A 353 -18.28 14.91 16.10
C LYS A 353 -17.80 14.88 17.55
N ASP A 354 -18.55 15.53 18.42
CA ASP A 354 -18.19 15.68 19.85
C ASP A 354 -18.15 14.34 20.63
N ASP A 355 -18.81 13.31 20.13
CA ASP A 355 -18.88 11.97 20.72
C ASP A 355 -17.75 11.01 20.25
N MET A 356 -16.84 11.49 19.41
CA MET A 356 -15.72 10.67 18.91
C MET A 356 -14.48 10.77 19.81
N PRO A 357 -13.64 9.70 19.85
CA PRO A 357 -12.39 9.72 20.61
C PRO A 357 -11.48 10.86 20.18
N GLN A 358 -10.89 11.55 21.17
CA GLN A 358 -9.98 12.68 20.94
C GLN A 358 -8.50 12.27 20.86
N ASP A 359 -8.21 10.97 20.94
CA ASP A 359 -6.85 10.40 21.04
C ASP A 359 -6.21 10.09 19.68
N GLY A 360 -6.81 10.57 18.59
CA GLY A 360 -6.33 10.30 17.23
C GLY A 360 -6.72 8.94 16.67
N SER A 361 -7.46 8.12 17.42
CA SER A 361 -7.91 6.80 16.97
C SER A 361 -8.84 6.89 15.74
N VAL A 362 -9.48 8.04 15.54
CA VAL A 362 -10.42 8.25 14.42
C VAL A 362 -9.71 8.28 13.06
N THR A 363 -8.52 8.88 12.97
CA THR A 363 -7.80 9.00 11.69
C THR A 363 -7.34 7.66 11.14
N PHE A 364 -7.08 6.69 12.03
CA PHE A 364 -6.58 5.36 11.70
C PHE A 364 -7.49 4.25 12.23
N HIS A 365 -8.76 4.51 12.37
CA HIS A 365 -9.72 3.60 13.01
C HIS A 365 -10.14 2.44 12.11
N GLY A 366 -10.31 1.26 12.71
CA GLY A 366 -10.91 0.08 12.08
C GLY A 366 -9.92 -0.94 11.53
N MET A 367 -8.61 -0.66 11.58
CA MET A 367 -7.58 -1.62 11.16
C MET A 367 -7.26 -2.62 12.26
N ILE A 368 -6.97 -3.86 11.86
CA ILE A 368 -6.58 -4.92 12.79
C ILE A 368 -5.08 -5.14 12.71
N SER A 369 -4.39 -4.91 13.84
CA SER A 369 -2.93 -5.10 13.98
C SER A 369 -2.09 -4.49 12.84
N PRO A 370 -2.28 -3.21 12.50
CA PRO A 370 -1.57 -2.60 11.38
C PRO A 370 -0.07 -2.46 11.68
N THR A 371 0.75 -2.47 10.63
CA THR A 371 2.20 -2.24 10.73
C THR A 371 2.57 -0.93 10.07
N LEU A 372 3.39 -0.12 10.77
CA LEU A 372 4.05 1.06 10.22
C LEU A 372 5.53 0.74 10.01
N TYR A 373 6.02 0.98 8.80
CA TYR A 373 7.44 0.90 8.51
C TYR A 373 8.06 2.29 8.40
N LEU A 374 9.20 2.47 9.06
CA LEU A 374 9.98 3.71 9.08
C LEU A 374 11.44 3.40 8.77
N SER A 375 12.15 4.33 8.12
CA SER A 375 13.60 4.25 8.08
C SER A 375 14.17 4.39 9.51
N PRO A 376 15.37 3.86 9.81
CA PRO A 376 16.02 4.06 11.10
C PRO A 376 16.19 5.55 11.45
N ALA A 377 16.46 6.41 10.46
CA ALA A 377 16.59 7.84 10.62
C ALA A 377 15.26 8.53 11.00
N ASP A 378 14.17 8.16 10.36
CA ASP A 378 12.85 8.75 10.58
C ASP A 378 12.24 8.29 11.90
N LYS A 379 12.50 7.05 12.32
CA LYS A 379 11.94 6.45 13.55
C LYS A 379 12.20 7.28 14.81
N ALA A 380 13.36 7.94 14.87
CA ALA A 380 13.73 8.80 16.00
C ALA A 380 12.78 10.01 16.20
N GLY A 381 12.07 10.43 15.16
CA GLY A 381 11.10 11.54 15.22
C GLY A 381 9.71 11.14 15.73
N TYR A 382 9.46 9.83 15.95
CA TYR A 382 8.14 9.34 16.35
C TYR A 382 8.07 9.06 17.86
N ASP A 383 6.98 9.52 18.50
CA ASP A 383 6.69 9.26 19.92
C ASP A 383 6.12 7.85 20.07
N LEU A 384 6.99 6.86 20.19
CA LEU A 384 6.58 5.45 20.31
C LEU A 384 6.23 5.10 21.77
N LYS A 385 5.08 4.44 21.97
CA LYS A 385 4.70 3.82 23.22
C LYS A 385 4.70 2.30 23.03
N ASP A 386 5.54 1.58 23.77
CA ASP A 386 5.69 0.11 23.68
C ASP A 386 5.90 -0.40 22.24
N GLY A 387 6.72 0.31 21.46
CA GLY A 387 7.00 -0.02 20.06
C GLY A 387 5.86 0.25 19.10
N LYS A 388 4.84 1.00 19.52
CA LYS A 388 3.65 1.35 18.74
C LYS A 388 3.50 2.85 18.53
N TRP A 389 2.86 3.21 17.44
CA TRP A 389 2.44 4.57 17.12
C TRP A 389 0.99 4.57 16.63
N HIS A 390 0.09 5.23 17.35
CA HIS A 390 -1.35 5.28 17.05
C HIS A 390 -1.96 3.92 16.66
N GLY A 391 -1.64 2.86 17.41
CA GLY A 391 -2.13 1.51 17.17
C GLY A 391 -1.30 0.67 16.19
N PHE A 392 -0.40 1.28 15.41
CA PHE A 392 0.51 0.58 14.51
C PHE A 392 1.68 -0.05 15.27
N THR A 393 1.98 -1.31 14.98
CA THR A 393 3.27 -1.89 15.36
C THR A 393 4.36 -1.31 14.46
N VAL A 394 5.38 -0.66 15.06
CA VAL A 394 6.44 -0.01 14.29
C VAL A 394 7.58 -0.98 13.99
N LYS A 395 7.95 -1.07 12.73
CA LYS A 395 9.10 -1.84 12.23
C LYS A 395 10.06 -0.96 11.45
N GLU A 396 11.29 -1.39 11.30
CA GLU A 396 12.28 -0.68 10.50
C GLU A 396 12.29 -1.17 9.05
N LEU A 397 12.38 -0.21 8.13
CA LEU A 397 12.76 -0.44 6.74
C LEU A 397 14.25 -0.80 6.74
N LYS A 398 14.58 -2.06 6.50
CA LYS A 398 15.97 -2.57 6.42
C LYS A 398 16.37 -2.78 4.98
#